data_a9f69a7d54fff6e797f209fb9dcfe878
#
_entry.id   a9f69a7d54fff6e797f209fb9dcfe878
#
_cell.length_a   1.000
_cell.length_b   1.000
_cell.length_c   1.000
_cell.angle_alpha   90.00
_cell.angle_beta   90.00
_cell.angle_gamma   90.00
#
_symmetry.space_group_name_H-M   'P 1'
#
loop_
_entity.id
_entity.type
_entity.pdbx_description
1 polymer ?
#
loop_
_entity_poly.entity_id
_entity_poly.type
_entity_poly.pdbx_seq_one_letter_code
_entity_poly.pdbx_strand_id
1 'polypeptide(L)'
;MATNSTQETNKQLVQASFDHWGRGEGSPFDLLIPDVEWVIVGSSPLSKTYHSKQEFIDQVRIPFNARMAKPLVPTVHGIYADGDMVIVLFDLDAIGHDGLPYHNNYTWYLQMKDARVFKVIAFFDTQKFDEFWTRVRPKP
;
A
#
# COMPACT_ATOMS: atom_id res chain seq x y z
N MET A 1 -5.58 17.95 -17.03
CA MET A 1 -4.73 18.38 -15.91
C MET A 1 -5.59 18.64 -14.69
N ALA A 2 -5.19 18.14 -13.53
CA ALA A 2 -5.92 18.38 -12.30
C ALA A 2 -5.76 19.83 -11.84
N THR A 3 -6.87 20.44 -11.36
CA THR A 3 -6.84 21.77 -10.73
C THR A 3 -6.29 21.65 -9.31
N ASN A 4 -5.91 22.77 -8.69
CA ASN A 4 -5.51 22.79 -7.29
C ASN A 4 -6.61 22.23 -6.36
N SER A 5 -7.88 22.50 -6.70
CA SER A 5 -9.02 21.95 -5.96
C SER A 5 -9.09 20.43 -6.07
N THR A 6 -8.85 19.90 -7.27
CA THR A 6 -8.81 18.44 -7.49
C THR A 6 -7.64 17.81 -6.76
N GLN A 7 -6.45 18.45 -6.81
CA GLN A 7 -5.27 17.97 -6.09
C GLN A 7 -5.56 17.88 -4.60
N GLU A 8 -6.16 18.90 -4.01
CA GLU A 8 -6.48 18.93 -2.59
C GLU A 8 -7.51 17.86 -2.24
N THR A 9 -8.54 17.69 -3.07
CA THR A 9 -9.56 16.65 -2.86
C THR A 9 -8.94 15.25 -2.90
N ASN A 10 -8.08 14.99 -3.88
CA ASN A 10 -7.39 13.70 -4.00
C ASN A 10 -6.51 13.44 -2.77
N LYS A 11 -5.77 14.45 -2.33
CA LYS A 11 -4.93 14.36 -1.15
C LYS A 11 -5.75 14.02 0.10
N GLN A 12 -6.91 14.67 0.26
CA GLN A 12 -7.81 14.43 1.39
C GLN A 12 -8.41 13.02 1.36
N LEU A 13 -8.77 12.53 0.17
CA LEU A 13 -9.27 11.16 0.02
C LEU A 13 -8.22 10.14 0.44
N VAL A 14 -6.99 10.33 0.02
CA VAL A 14 -5.89 9.45 0.39
C VAL A 14 -5.62 9.53 1.89
N GLN A 15 -5.58 10.74 2.46
CA GLN A 15 -5.39 10.92 3.90
C GLN A 15 -6.46 10.17 4.69
N ALA A 16 -7.72 10.34 4.31
CA ALA A 16 -8.83 9.66 4.97
C ALA A 16 -8.70 8.14 4.86
N SER A 17 -8.26 7.62 3.73
CA SER A 17 -8.08 6.17 3.54
C SER A 17 -7.00 5.60 4.46
N PHE A 18 -5.92 6.32 4.69
CA PHE A 18 -4.88 5.92 5.63
C PHE A 18 -5.35 6.02 7.07
N ASP A 19 -6.14 7.05 7.41
CA ASP A 19 -6.75 7.19 8.74
C ASP A 19 -7.68 6.01 9.04
N HIS A 20 -8.51 5.61 8.07
CA HIS A 20 -9.37 4.43 8.20
C HIS A 20 -8.53 3.16 8.41
N TRP A 21 -7.44 3.02 7.67
CA TRP A 21 -6.54 1.88 7.81
C TRP A 21 -5.99 1.77 9.23
N GLY A 22 -5.55 2.90 9.80
CA GLY A 22 -5.05 2.94 11.17
C GLY A 22 -6.08 2.56 12.22
N ARG A 23 -7.38 2.71 11.91
CA ARG A 23 -8.48 2.34 12.82
C ARG A 23 -9.11 0.99 12.52
N GLY A 24 -8.62 0.28 11.48
CA GLY A 24 -9.19 -0.99 11.06
C GLY A 24 -10.56 -0.87 10.40
N GLU A 25 -10.87 0.30 9.82
CA GLU A 25 -12.17 0.61 9.22
C GLU A 25 -12.16 0.61 7.70
N GLY A 26 -11.02 0.32 7.08
CA GLY A 26 -10.84 0.37 5.64
C GLY A 26 -9.38 0.53 5.31
N SER A 27 -9.06 0.90 4.08
CA SER A 27 -7.67 1.08 3.66
C SER A 27 -7.62 1.80 2.31
N PRO A 28 -6.40 2.25 1.89
CA PRO A 28 -6.22 2.81 0.55
C PRO A 28 -6.60 1.86 -0.59
N PHE A 29 -6.62 0.55 -0.33
CA PHE A 29 -7.03 -0.43 -1.35
C PHE A 29 -8.49 -0.23 -1.77
N ASP A 30 -9.31 0.40 -0.94
CA ASP A 30 -10.71 0.70 -1.25
C ASP A 30 -10.84 1.76 -2.34
N LEU A 31 -9.79 2.54 -2.59
CA LEU A 31 -9.77 3.55 -3.65
C LEU A 31 -9.40 2.99 -5.02
N LEU A 32 -8.89 1.76 -5.08
CA LEU A 32 -8.41 1.16 -6.33
C LEU A 32 -9.56 0.79 -7.25
N ILE A 33 -9.41 1.10 -8.56
CA ILE A 33 -10.33 0.56 -9.57
C ILE A 33 -9.99 -0.93 -9.80
N PRO A 34 -10.95 -1.73 -10.31
CA PRO A 34 -10.68 -3.15 -10.57
C PRO A 34 -9.50 -3.40 -11.51
N ASP A 35 -9.28 -2.53 -12.50
CA ASP A 35 -8.22 -2.65 -13.50
C ASP A 35 -6.95 -1.90 -13.10
N VAL A 36 -6.75 -1.60 -11.82
CA VAL A 36 -5.57 -0.88 -11.35
C VAL A 36 -4.29 -1.60 -11.77
N GLU A 37 -3.30 -0.80 -12.15
CA GLU A 37 -1.96 -1.31 -12.40
C GLU A 37 -1.12 -1.02 -11.16
N TRP A 38 -0.65 -2.07 -10.49
CA TRP A 38 0.16 -1.94 -9.28
C TRP A 38 1.58 -2.42 -9.57
N VAL A 39 2.55 -1.50 -9.45
CA VAL A 39 3.96 -1.81 -9.70
C VAL A 39 4.69 -1.92 -8.38
N ILE A 40 5.30 -3.07 -8.12
CA ILE A 40 6.27 -3.22 -7.02
C ILE A 40 7.65 -3.09 -7.62
N VAL A 41 8.33 -2.00 -7.28
CA VAL A 41 9.67 -1.69 -7.79
C VAL A 41 10.71 -2.49 -7.01
N GLY A 42 11.83 -2.80 -7.64
CA GLY A 42 12.96 -3.42 -6.98
C GLY A 42 13.26 -4.81 -7.50
N SER A 43 13.99 -5.58 -6.69
CA SER A 43 14.51 -6.90 -7.07
C SER A 43 13.96 -8.02 -6.19
N SER A 44 12.84 -7.79 -5.51
CA SER A 44 12.14 -8.82 -4.76
C SER A 44 11.53 -9.85 -5.71
N PRO A 45 11.38 -11.12 -5.30
CA PRO A 45 10.58 -12.08 -6.07
C PRO A 45 9.16 -11.61 -6.36
N LEU A 46 8.63 -10.68 -5.55
CA LEU A 46 7.30 -10.10 -5.78
C LEU A 46 7.33 -8.83 -6.62
N SER A 47 8.51 -8.34 -7.01
CA SER A 47 8.66 -7.13 -7.83
C SER A 47 8.24 -7.42 -9.26
N LYS A 48 7.15 -6.77 -9.66
CA LYS A 48 6.59 -6.84 -11.03
C LYS A 48 5.42 -5.88 -11.11
N THR A 49 4.78 -5.83 -12.27
CA THR A 49 3.53 -5.13 -12.47
C THR A 49 2.36 -6.11 -12.33
N TYR A 50 1.44 -5.79 -11.42
CA TYR A 50 0.19 -6.53 -11.24
C TYR A 50 -0.89 -5.77 -12.02
N HIS A 51 -1.68 -6.49 -12.82
CA HIS A 51 -2.55 -5.85 -13.81
C HIS A 51 -4.01 -5.71 -13.37
N SER A 52 -4.32 -6.09 -12.13
CA SER A 52 -5.66 -5.88 -11.57
C SER A 52 -5.59 -5.81 -10.06
N LYS A 53 -6.62 -5.22 -9.46
CA LYS A 53 -6.79 -5.21 -8.01
C LYS A 53 -6.83 -6.64 -7.47
N GLN A 54 -7.56 -7.52 -8.14
CA GLN A 54 -7.71 -8.91 -7.70
C GLN A 54 -6.38 -9.67 -7.74
N GLU A 55 -5.59 -9.49 -8.82
CA GLU A 55 -4.27 -10.12 -8.92
C GLU A 55 -3.36 -9.69 -7.77
N PHE A 56 -3.31 -8.38 -7.48
CA PHE A 56 -2.50 -7.86 -6.39
C PHE A 56 -2.95 -8.40 -5.04
N ILE A 57 -4.26 -8.40 -4.79
CA ILE A 57 -4.82 -8.89 -3.53
C ILE A 57 -4.49 -10.37 -3.35
N ASP A 58 -4.70 -11.19 -4.37
CA ASP A 58 -4.50 -12.64 -4.28
C ASP A 58 -3.03 -13.02 -4.15
N GLN A 59 -2.14 -12.34 -4.86
CA GLN A 59 -0.73 -12.71 -4.90
C GLN A 59 0.12 -12.03 -3.83
N VAL A 60 -0.30 -10.88 -3.32
CA VAL A 60 0.50 -10.10 -2.37
C VAL A 60 -0.23 -9.86 -1.05
N ARG A 61 -1.39 -9.19 -1.11
CA ARG A 61 -2.04 -8.71 0.12
C ARG A 61 -2.52 -9.85 1.02
N ILE A 62 -3.23 -10.80 0.47
CA ILE A 62 -3.75 -11.95 1.25
C ILE A 62 -2.60 -12.78 1.83
N PRO A 63 -1.60 -13.21 1.01
CA PRO A 63 -0.47 -13.96 1.56
C PRO A 63 0.34 -13.18 2.60
N PHE A 64 0.49 -11.86 2.42
CA PHE A 64 1.21 -11.01 3.35
C PHE A 64 0.48 -10.95 4.69
N ASN A 65 -0.82 -10.66 4.68
CA ASN A 65 -1.64 -10.57 5.88
C ASN A 65 -1.75 -11.92 6.59
N ALA A 66 -1.71 -13.03 5.86
CA ALA A 66 -1.77 -14.37 6.44
C ALA A 66 -0.53 -14.71 7.29
N ARG A 67 0.52 -13.91 7.18
CA ARG A 67 1.75 -14.07 7.97
C ARG A 67 1.73 -13.27 9.27
N MET A 68 0.67 -12.48 9.51
CA MET A 68 0.63 -11.53 10.62
C MET A 68 -0.27 -12.00 11.74
N ALA A 69 0.25 -11.92 12.99
CA ALA A 69 -0.54 -12.14 14.19
C ALA A 69 -1.37 -10.88 14.53
N LYS A 70 -0.86 -9.70 14.18
CA LYS A 70 -1.56 -8.43 14.33
C LYS A 70 -1.55 -7.69 12.99
N PRO A 71 -2.66 -7.00 12.64
CA PRO A 71 -2.75 -6.32 11.35
C PRO A 71 -1.75 -5.18 11.21
N LEU A 72 -1.46 -4.83 9.97
CA LEU A 72 -0.59 -3.69 9.64
C LEU A 72 -1.21 -2.40 10.17
N VAL A 73 -0.37 -1.57 10.79
CA VAL A 73 -0.73 -0.23 11.25
C VAL A 73 0.17 0.77 10.52
N PRO A 74 -0.40 1.70 9.75
CA PRO A 74 0.38 2.72 9.06
C PRO A 74 0.68 3.90 9.97
N THR A 75 1.85 4.51 9.76
CA THR A 75 2.21 5.82 10.31
C THR A 75 2.58 6.71 9.13
N VAL A 76 1.76 7.70 8.84
CA VAL A 76 1.97 8.59 7.71
C VAL A 76 2.93 9.71 8.11
N HIS A 77 4.01 9.89 7.35
CA HIS A 77 4.98 10.95 7.56
C HIS A 77 4.71 12.16 6.66
N GLY A 78 4.12 11.96 5.51
CA GLY A 78 3.79 13.05 4.61
C GLY A 78 2.93 12.60 3.46
N ILE A 79 2.08 13.51 2.98
CA ILE A 79 1.25 13.30 1.79
C ILE A 79 1.40 14.53 0.91
N TYR A 80 1.71 14.30 -0.36
CA TYR A 80 1.98 15.35 -1.33
C TYR A 80 1.14 15.11 -2.59
N ALA A 81 0.75 16.17 -3.26
CA ALA A 81 -0.01 16.06 -4.50
C ALA A 81 0.64 16.90 -5.60
N ASP A 82 0.74 16.33 -6.79
CA ASP A 82 1.23 17.01 -7.98
C ASP A 82 0.38 16.53 -9.16
N GLY A 83 -0.47 17.43 -9.68
CA GLY A 83 -1.43 17.06 -10.72
C GLY A 83 -2.39 16.00 -10.21
N ASP A 84 -2.50 14.88 -10.92
CA ASP A 84 -3.34 13.75 -10.56
C ASP A 84 -2.61 12.72 -9.69
N MET A 85 -1.37 13.02 -9.30
CA MET A 85 -0.53 12.12 -8.52
C MET A 85 -0.54 12.50 -7.04
N VAL A 86 -0.82 11.53 -6.16
CA VAL A 86 -0.65 11.70 -4.71
C VAL A 86 0.48 10.79 -4.27
N ILE A 87 1.40 11.35 -3.49
CA ILE A 87 2.59 10.64 -2.99
C ILE A 87 2.49 10.55 -1.48
N VAL A 88 2.61 9.34 -0.94
CA VAL A 88 2.51 9.09 0.51
C VAL A 88 3.81 8.48 1.00
N LEU A 89 4.41 9.14 2.00
CA LEU A 89 5.53 8.58 2.76
C LEU A 89 4.97 8.03 4.06
N PHE A 90 5.20 6.75 4.33
CA PHE A 90 4.66 6.14 5.54
C PHE A 90 5.46 4.91 5.94
N ASP A 91 5.27 4.50 7.20
CA ASP A 91 5.78 3.24 7.71
C ASP A 91 4.63 2.29 7.93
N LEU A 92 4.91 1.00 7.88
CA LEU A 92 3.98 -0.04 8.30
C LEU A 92 4.62 -0.85 9.43
N ASP A 93 3.81 -1.13 10.45
CA ASP A 93 4.19 -1.94 11.60
C ASP A 93 3.18 -3.06 11.79
N ALA A 94 3.69 -4.24 12.11
CA ALA A 94 2.87 -5.42 12.41
C ALA A 94 3.66 -6.38 13.30
N ILE A 95 3.01 -7.45 13.72
CA ILE A 95 3.65 -8.56 14.43
C ILE A 95 3.41 -9.82 13.62
N GLY A 96 4.47 -10.53 13.28
CA GLY A 96 4.35 -11.81 12.59
C GLY A 96 3.85 -12.93 13.50
N HIS A 97 3.44 -14.05 12.91
CA HIS A 97 3.04 -15.22 13.69
C HIS A 97 4.18 -15.83 14.51
N ASP A 98 5.43 -15.48 14.17
CA ASP A 98 6.60 -15.87 14.97
C ASP A 98 6.80 -14.98 16.20
N GLY A 99 5.94 -14.00 16.43
CA GLY A 99 5.99 -13.09 17.56
C GLY A 99 6.94 -11.92 17.40
N LEU A 100 7.66 -11.84 16.28
CA LEU A 100 8.62 -10.77 16.03
C LEU A 100 7.98 -9.61 15.24
N PRO A 101 8.47 -8.37 15.48
CA PRO A 101 7.89 -7.23 14.78
C PRO A 101 8.30 -7.18 13.31
N TYR A 102 7.39 -6.66 12.49
CA TYR A 102 7.69 -6.21 11.14
C TYR A 102 7.56 -4.68 11.13
N HIS A 103 8.61 -4.02 10.70
CA HIS A 103 8.62 -2.57 10.49
C HIS A 103 9.29 -2.27 9.17
N ASN A 104 8.64 -1.46 8.33
CA ASN A 104 9.19 -1.13 7.02
C ASN A 104 8.76 0.26 6.58
N ASN A 105 9.55 0.84 5.69
CA ASN A 105 9.35 2.18 5.15
C ASN A 105 8.80 2.06 3.73
N TYR A 106 7.80 2.90 3.42
CA TYR A 106 7.09 2.85 2.15
C TYR A 106 6.94 4.24 1.54
N THR A 107 6.99 4.29 0.22
CA THR A 107 6.55 5.43 -0.56
C THR A 107 5.67 4.92 -1.68
N TRP A 108 4.42 5.35 -1.71
CA TRP A 108 3.48 5.00 -2.78
C TRP A 108 3.17 6.22 -3.62
N TYR A 109 3.22 6.04 -4.94
CA TYR A 109 2.80 7.03 -5.93
C TYR A 109 1.45 6.56 -6.46
N LEU A 110 0.40 7.33 -6.15
CA LEU A 110 -0.98 6.98 -6.48
C LEU A 110 -1.48 7.90 -7.56
N GLN A 111 -1.71 7.39 -8.78
CA GLN A 111 -2.32 8.16 -9.84
C GLN A 111 -3.83 8.04 -9.77
N MET A 112 -4.52 9.19 -9.78
CA MET A 112 -5.94 9.25 -9.52
C MET A 112 -6.70 9.86 -10.68
N LYS A 113 -7.94 9.38 -10.87
CA LYS A 113 -8.91 9.91 -11.81
C LYS A 113 -10.30 9.64 -11.26
N ASP A 114 -11.18 10.66 -11.30
CA ASP A 114 -12.56 10.53 -10.83
C ASP A 114 -12.63 9.98 -9.40
N ALA A 115 -11.76 10.52 -8.53
CA ALA A 115 -11.68 10.15 -7.10
C ALA A 115 -11.27 8.69 -6.85
N ARG A 116 -10.71 7.99 -7.83
CA ARG A 116 -10.25 6.61 -7.73
C ARG A 116 -8.80 6.49 -8.19
N VAL A 117 -8.11 5.47 -7.69
CA VAL A 117 -6.72 5.19 -8.04
C VAL A 117 -6.67 4.19 -9.18
N PHE A 118 -6.00 4.54 -10.29
CA PHE A 118 -5.88 3.65 -11.44
C PHE A 118 -4.46 3.10 -11.63
N LYS A 119 -3.47 3.68 -10.96
CA LYS A 119 -2.10 3.17 -11.01
C LYS A 119 -1.38 3.48 -9.70
N VAL A 120 -0.60 2.52 -9.22
CA VAL A 120 0.26 2.67 -8.05
C VAL A 120 1.67 2.23 -8.41
N ILE A 121 2.65 3.04 -8.01
CA ILE A 121 4.06 2.65 -8.04
C ILE A 121 4.52 2.60 -6.60
N ALA A 122 4.92 1.42 -6.13
CA ALA A 122 5.25 1.19 -4.74
C ALA A 122 6.74 0.96 -4.55
N PHE A 123 7.35 1.78 -3.69
CA PHE A 123 8.73 1.63 -3.24
C PHE A 123 8.72 1.27 -1.76
N PHE A 124 9.55 0.33 -1.37
CA PHE A 124 9.76 -0.01 0.03
C PHE A 124 11.09 -0.77 0.15
N ASP A 125 11.55 -0.97 1.38
CA ASP A 125 12.73 -1.78 1.61
C ASP A 125 12.39 -3.24 1.33
N THR A 126 12.74 -3.70 0.13
CA THR A 126 12.41 -5.05 -0.33
C THR A 126 13.19 -6.12 0.43
N GLN A 127 14.37 -5.80 0.95
CA GLN A 127 15.14 -6.74 1.75
C GLN A 127 14.40 -7.10 3.05
N LYS A 128 13.87 -6.08 3.75
CA LYS A 128 13.07 -6.32 4.95
C LYS A 128 11.79 -7.09 4.64
N PHE A 129 11.14 -6.74 3.54
CA PHE A 129 9.94 -7.42 3.10
C PHE A 129 10.20 -8.89 2.80
N ASP A 130 11.24 -9.17 2.02
CA ASP A 130 11.60 -10.54 1.63
C ASP A 130 12.00 -11.37 2.83
N GLU A 131 12.72 -10.77 3.80
CA GLU A 131 13.10 -11.44 5.04
C GLU A 131 11.86 -11.87 5.84
N PHE A 132 10.91 -10.96 6.00
CA PHE A 132 9.65 -11.27 6.69
C PHE A 132 8.86 -12.33 5.94
N TRP A 133 8.72 -12.17 4.63
CA TRP A 133 7.97 -13.10 3.77
C TRP A 133 8.52 -14.53 3.85
N THR A 134 9.84 -14.66 3.89
CA THR A 134 10.52 -15.95 3.93
C THR A 134 10.51 -16.53 5.34
N ARG A 135 10.74 -15.69 6.36
CA ARG A 135 10.84 -16.11 7.75
C ARG A 135 9.49 -16.59 8.32
N VAL A 136 8.42 -15.88 7.98
CA VAL A 136 7.10 -16.17 8.53
C VAL A 136 6.25 -16.88 7.48
N ARG A 137 5.78 -18.08 7.82
CA ARG A 137 4.88 -18.82 6.92
C ARG A 137 3.45 -18.38 7.12
N PRO A 138 2.63 -18.37 6.04
CA PRO A 138 1.23 -18.03 6.19
C PRO A 138 0.49 -19.11 6.97
N LYS A 139 -0.43 -18.69 7.82
CA LYS A 139 -1.34 -19.61 8.46
C LYS A 139 -2.48 -19.94 7.52
N PRO A 140 -2.94 -21.21 7.50
CA PRO A 140 -4.07 -21.62 6.69
C PRO A 140 -5.37 -20.93 7.11
#